data_22d9320fb9884a48269546c6f6ec2d37
#
_entry.id   22d9320fb9884a48269546c6f6ec2d37
#
_cell.length_a   1.000
_cell.length_b   1.000
_cell.length_c   1.000
_cell.angle_alpha   90.00
_cell.angle_beta   90.00
_cell.angle_gamma   90.00
#
_symmetry.space_group_name_H-M   'P 1'
#
loop_
_entity.id
_entity.type
_entity.pdbx_description
1 polymer ?
#
loop_
_entity_poly.entity_id
_entity_poly.type
_entity_poly.pdbx_seq_one_letter_code
_entity_poly.pdbx_strand_id
1 'polypeptide(L)'
;MQTALAPEFAGTPEGLEADAILRKCVHCGFCTATCPTYQILGDELDGPRGRIYLIKQVLEGHEPTRSTQLHLDRCLTCRNCETTCPSGVQYGNLVEIGRRIVDERVPRPAAESVLRLTLKEGLTSPLFGPAMKVGKALRSLLPSALRDKVPPATPASAHRWPTRQHPRKVLLLMGCVQPAMLPNINSATARVLDAAGIQTLVADNAGCCGAIRLHLGDHDGALDQMRRNIDAWWPTVASGAVEAIVMNASGCGVTVKEYGHSLARDPHYSKKAGRISDLTRDLSELLPDLVDKLRPLLALPRSAAERGGGAALAPERRVGRIAFHPPCTLQHGQRLRGEVERGMTALGFDVSVANNEAHLCCGSAGTYSVLQPKLAQALRDRKLAHLDQLAPETIVSANIGCIQHLQSGTATPVRHWIEVVDDALAR
;
A
#
# COMPACT_ATOMS: atom_id res chain seq x y z
N MET A 1 26.21 -13.17 -7.26
CA MET A 1 26.26 -13.89 -8.58
C MET A 1 27.17 -13.14 -9.53
N GLN A 2 27.96 -13.83 -10.36
CA GLN A 2 28.60 -13.20 -11.50
C GLN A 2 27.56 -12.96 -12.60
N THR A 3 27.66 -11.82 -13.28
CA THR A 3 26.82 -11.42 -14.41
C THR A 3 27.70 -10.92 -15.55
N ALA A 4 27.30 -11.28 -16.77
CA ALA A 4 27.91 -10.81 -18.01
C ALA A 4 26.82 -10.12 -18.84
N LEU A 5 26.61 -8.82 -18.60
CA LEU A 5 25.56 -8.05 -19.28
C LEU A 5 25.76 -8.09 -20.79
N ALA A 6 24.68 -8.32 -21.52
CA ALA A 6 24.67 -8.18 -22.98
C ALA A 6 25.01 -6.72 -23.39
N PRO A 7 25.61 -6.49 -24.59
CA PRO A 7 26.06 -5.18 -25.01
C PRO A 7 24.98 -4.08 -24.92
N GLU A 8 23.73 -4.43 -25.16
CA GLU A 8 22.59 -3.49 -25.09
C GLU A 8 22.28 -2.99 -23.67
N PHE A 9 22.66 -3.73 -22.62
CA PHE A 9 22.49 -3.34 -21.22
C PHE A 9 23.81 -2.83 -20.60
N ALA A 10 24.93 -3.20 -21.20
CA ALA A 10 26.24 -2.80 -20.72
C ALA A 10 26.38 -1.27 -20.77
N GLY A 11 26.65 -0.65 -19.62
CA GLY A 11 26.78 0.81 -19.51
C GLY A 11 25.46 1.57 -19.46
N THR A 12 24.29 0.92 -19.64
CA THR A 12 23.01 1.59 -19.38
C THR A 12 22.78 1.74 -17.88
N PRO A 13 22.12 2.81 -17.46
CA PRO A 13 21.83 3.03 -16.05
C PRO A 13 21.06 1.88 -15.38
N GLU A 14 20.08 1.34 -16.07
CA GLU A 14 19.27 0.20 -15.58
C GLU A 14 20.08 -1.10 -15.55
N GLY A 15 20.91 -1.34 -16.55
CA GLY A 15 21.79 -2.50 -16.57
C GLY A 15 22.80 -2.45 -15.44
N LEU A 16 23.41 -1.29 -15.17
CA LEU A 16 24.35 -1.11 -14.05
C LEU A 16 23.66 -1.30 -12.69
N GLU A 17 22.45 -0.78 -12.52
CA GLU A 17 21.68 -0.98 -11.30
C GLU A 17 21.32 -2.45 -11.11
N ALA A 18 20.79 -3.11 -12.15
CA ALA A 18 20.44 -4.53 -12.10
C ALA A 18 21.68 -5.41 -11.83
N ASP A 19 22.83 -5.13 -12.45
CA ASP A 19 24.09 -5.82 -12.18
C ASP A 19 24.53 -5.68 -10.71
N ALA A 20 24.47 -4.47 -10.18
CA ALA A 20 24.81 -4.20 -8.78
C ALA A 20 23.89 -4.98 -7.81
N ILE A 21 22.60 -5.10 -8.11
CA ILE A 21 21.64 -5.88 -7.31
C ILE A 21 21.91 -7.37 -7.45
N LEU A 22 22.12 -7.87 -8.68
CA LEU A 22 22.40 -9.28 -8.97
C LEU A 22 23.68 -9.76 -8.27
N ARG A 23 24.73 -8.94 -8.24
CA ARG A 23 26.00 -9.29 -7.54
C ARG A 23 25.85 -9.49 -6.04
N LYS A 24 24.86 -8.86 -5.40
CA LYS A 24 24.54 -9.09 -3.98
C LYS A 24 23.93 -10.48 -3.73
N CYS A 25 23.29 -11.11 -4.73
CA CYS A 25 22.61 -12.36 -4.54
C CYS A 25 23.58 -13.55 -4.50
N VAL A 26 23.60 -14.31 -3.41
CA VAL A 26 24.42 -15.51 -3.22
C VAL A 26 23.61 -16.83 -3.38
N HIS A 27 22.38 -16.73 -3.87
CA HIS A 27 21.48 -17.88 -4.11
C HIS A 27 21.19 -18.77 -2.89
N CYS A 28 21.29 -18.26 -1.65
CA CYS A 28 21.08 -19.04 -0.42
C CYS A 28 19.67 -19.62 -0.24
N GLY A 29 18.66 -19.05 -0.90
CA GLY A 29 17.27 -19.54 -0.85
C GLY A 29 16.42 -19.05 0.33
N PHE A 30 16.94 -18.27 1.29
CA PHE A 30 16.15 -17.76 2.43
C PHE A 30 14.89 -17.01 2.00
N CYS A 31 14.94 -16.32 0.87
CA CYS A 31 13.81 -15.58 0.32
C CYS A 31 12.65 -16.47 -0.14
N THR A 32 12.89 -17.76 -0.46
CA THR A 32 11.81 -18.68 -0.89
C THR A 32 10.88 -19.03 0.26
N ALA A 33 11.41 -19.18 1.48
CA ALA A 33 10.63 -19.51 2.67
C ALA A 33 9.56 -18.45 3.00
N THR A 34 9.78 -17.20 2.62
CA THR A 34 8.86 -16.09 2.89
C THR A 34 8.06 -15.63 1.67
N CYS A 35 8.27 -16.27 0.52
CA CYS A 35 7.58 -15.89 -0.71
C CYS A 35 6.20 -16.55 -0.80
N PRO A 36 5.10 -15.76 -0.81
CA PRO A 36 3.76 -16.31 -0.80
C PRO A 36 3.42 -17.07 -2.09
N THR A 37 3.93 -16.65 -3.26
CA THR A 37 3.67 -17.34 -4.52
C THR A 37 4.44 -18.67 -4.63
N TYR A 38 5.67 -18.70 -4.15
CA TYR A 38 6.42 -19.96 -4.04
C TYR A 38 5.72 -20.96 -3.09
N GLN A 39 5.25 -20.50 -1.94
CA GLN A 39 4.57 -21.38 -0.98
C GLN A 39 3.27 -21.99 -1.52
N ILE A 40 2.56 -21.29 -2.43
CA ILE A 40 1.32 -21.81 -3.02
C ILE A 40 1.62 -22.71 -4.22
N LEU A 41 2.55 -22.32 -5.08
CA LEU A 41 2.77 -22.99 -6.38
C LEU A 41 3.83 -24.08 -6.32
N GLY A 42 4.77 -24.03 -5.37
CA GLY A 42 5.87 -24.98 -5.28
C GLY A 42 6.91 -24.89 -6.42
N ASP A 43 6.77 -23.90 -7.30
CA ASP A 43 7.64 -23.69 -8.46
C ASP A 43 8.74 -22.69 -8.12
N GLU A 44 10.00 -23.09 -8.34
CA GLU A 44 11.17 -22.23 -8.07
C GLU A 44 11.12 -20.93 -8.89
N LEU A 45 10.63 -20.98 -10.14
CA LEU A 45 10.51 -19.80 -11.00
C LEU A 45 9.43 -18.81 -10.51
N ASP A 46 8.51 -19.28 -9.66
CA ASP A 46 7.54 -18.42 -8.95
C ASP A 46 8.05 -17.91 -7.59
N GLY A 47 9.30 -18.26 -7.26
CA GLY A 47 10.05 -17.75 -6.10
C GLY A 47 10.97 -16.57 -6.46
N PRO A 48 11.48 -15.80 -5.45
CA PRO A 48 12.36 -14.67 -5.72
C PRO A 48 13.69 -15.11 -6.36
N ARG A 49 14.27 -16.21 -5.89
CA ARG A 49 15.54 -16.73 -6.41
C ARG A 49 15.45 -17.12 -7.87
N GLY A 50 14.38 -17.84 -8.26
CA GLY A 50 14.15 -18.23 -9.66
C GLY A 50 13.88 -17.00 -10.54
N ARG A 51 13.09 -16.04 -10.07
CA ARG A 51 12.86 -14.78 -10.80
C ARG A 51 14.13 -13.95 -10.97
N ILE A 52 14.98 -13.89 -9.97
CA ILE A 52 16.32 -13.27 -10.07
C ILE A 52 17.12 -13.95 -11.18
N TYR A 53 17.08 -15.28 -11.26
CA TYR A 53 17.77 -16.03 -12.31
C TYR A 53 17.18 -15.75 -13.69
N LEU A 54 15.86 -15.72 -13.85
CA LEU A 54 15.19 -15.36 -15.10
C LEU A 54 15.60 -13.95 -15.59
N ILE A 55 15.59 -12.97 -14.68
CA ILE A 55 15.99 -11.60 -15.02
C ILE A 55 17.46 -11.55 -15.40
N LYS A 56 18.33 -12.28 -14.68
CA LYS A 56 19.74 -12.40 -15.03
C LYS A 56 19.93 -12.91 -16.45
N GLN A 57 19.25 -14.00 -16.84
CA GLN A 57 19.35 -14.56 -18.19
C GLN A 57 18.94 -13.53 -19.26
N VAL A 58 17.84 -12.79 -19.05
CA VAL A 58 17.41 -11.73 -19.97
C VAL A 58 18.47 -10.65 -20.11
N LEU A 59 19.07 -10.21 -19.01
CA LEU A 59 20.13 -9.21 -19.01
C LEU A 59 21.46 -9.72 -19.64
N GLU A 60 21.66 -11.02 -19.69
CA GLU A 60 22.79 -11.69 -20.37
C GLU A 60 22.51 -11.98 -21.85
N GLY A 61 21.37 -11.51 -22.40
CA GLY A 61 21.03 -11.59 -23.81
C GLY A 61 20.20 -12.82 -24.22
N HIS A 62 19.69 -13.60 -23.24
CA HIS A 62 18.74 -14.67 -23.57
C HIS A 62 17.35 -14.08 -23.83
N GLU A 63 16.73 -14.50 -24.91
CA GLU A 63 15.39 -14.03 -25.28
C GLU A 63 14.33 -14.49 -24.24
N PRO A 64 13.56 -13.56 -23.66
CA PRO A 64 12.49 -13.92 -22.75
C PRO A 64 11.31 -14.55 -23.49
N THR A 65 10.61 -15.44 -22.82
CA THR A 65 9.43 -16.12 -23.33
C THR A 65 8.16 -15.66 -22.62
N ARG A 66 7.00 -16.07 -23.14
CA ARG A 66 5.73 -15.87 -22.43
C ARG A 66 5.73 -16.53 -21.04
N SER A 67 6.42 -17.64 -20.85
CA SER A 67 6.60 -18.28 -19.55
C SER A 67 7.41 -17.38 -18.60
N THR A 68 8.50 -16.79 -19.08
CA THR A 68 9.29 -15.81 -18.33
C THR A 68 8.41 -14.65 -17.84
N GLN A 69 7.60 -14.09 -18.76
CA GLN A 69 6.66 -13.00 -18.45
C GLN A 69 5.64 -13.42 -17.38
N LEU A 70 5.07 -14.63 -17.49
CA LEU A 70 4.09 -15.15 -16.53
C LEU A 70 4.67 -15.30 -15.13
N HIS A 71 5.88 -15.84 -14.99
CA HIS A 71 6.52 -15.97 -13.68
C HIS A 71 6.82 -14.61 -13.02
N LEU A 72 7.22 -13.61 -13.82
CA LEU A 72 7.39 -12.24 -13.31
C LEU A 72 6.05 -11.60 -12.92
N ASP A 73 4.99 -11.80 -13.73
CA ASP A 73 3.65 -11.29 -13.47
C ASP A 73 3.03 -11.84 -12.17
N ARG A 74 3.34 -13.07 -11.80
CA ARG A 74 2.88 -13.70 -10.56
C ARG A 74 3.53 -13.12 -9.30
N CYS A 75 4.56 -12.29 -9.41
CA CYS A 75 5.14 -11.62 -8.25
C CYS A 75 4.21 -10.52 -7.73
N LEU A 76 3.90 -10.55 -6.43
CA LEU A 76 3.08 -9.56 -5.73
C LEU A 76 3.81 -8.24 -5.43
N THR A 77 5.09 -8.15 -5.69
CA THR A 77 5.93 -7.00 -5.29
C THR A 77 5.82 -6.67 -3.79
N CYS A 78 5.59 -7.69 -2.96
CA CYS A 78 5.37 -7.52 -1.52
C CYS A 78 6.67 -7.24 -0.73
N ARG A 79 7.83 -7.43 -1.32
CA ARG A 79 9.18 -7.19 -0.76
C ARG A 79 9.52 -7.97 0.52
N ASN A 80 8.72 -8.98 0.88
CA ASN A 80 9.03 -9.82 2.02
C ASN A 80 10.39 -10.53 1.87
N CYS A 81 10.74 -10.91 0.64
CA CYS A 81 12.04 -11.47 0.30
C CYS A 81 13.21 -10.51 0.55
N GLU A 82 13.01 -9.19 0.47
CA GLU A 82 14.06 -8.20 0.78
C GLU A 82 14.34 -8.12 2.29
N THR A 83 13.28 -8.13 3.10
CA THR A 83 13.43 -8.07 4.56
C THR A 83 14.00 -9.34 5.16
N THR A 84 13.91 -10.46 4.44
CA THR A 84 14.48 -11.76 4.82
C THR A 84 15.91 -11.93 4.30
N CYS A 85 16.32 -11.16 3.30
CA CYS A 85 17.60 -11.34 2.63
C CYS A 85 18.78 -10.83 3.47
N PRO A 86 19.71 -11.71 3.91
CA PRO A 86 20.89 -11.27 4.68
C PRO A 86 21.89 -10.47 3.84
N SER A 87 21.86 -10.65 2.51
CA SER A 87 22.76 -9.96 1.56
C SER A 87 22.21 -8.62 1.07
N GLY A 88 21.00 -8.21 1.49
CA GLY A 88 20.42 -6.91 1.15
C GLY A 88 20.10 -6.74 -0.34
N VAL A 89 19.61 -7.81 -1.00
CA VAL A 89 19.17 -7.76 -2.40
C VAL A 89 17.93 -6.88 -2.52
N GLN A 90 18.01 -5.81 -3.30
CA GLN A 90 16.90 -4.89 -3.60
C GLN A 90 16.02 -5.49 -4.72
N TYR A 91 15.30 -6.55 -4.38
CA TYR A 91 14.54 -7.33 -5.34
C TYR A 91 13.42 -6.53 -6.01
N GLY A 92 12.79 -5.58 -5.31
CA GLY A 92 11.72 -4.73 -5.86
C GLY A 92 12.18 -3.98 -7.11
N ASN A 93 13.33 -3.32 -7.04
CA ASN A 93 13.90 -2.60 -8.18
C ASN A 93 14.27 -3.56 -9.32
N LEU A 94 14.87 -4.71 -8.97
CA LEU A 94 15.26 -5.70 -9.98
C LEU A 94 14.06 -6.26 -10.75
N VAL A 95 12.95 -6.59 -10.04
CA VAL A 95 11.77 -7.14 -10.70
C VAL A 95 11.05 -6.10 -11.56
N GLU A 96 11.10 -4.83 -11.20
CA GLU A 96 10.57 -3.72 -12.02
C GLU A 96 11.36 -3.56 -13.32
N ILE A 97 12.70 -3.56 -13.24
CA ILE A 97 13.59 -3.54 -14.42
C ILE A 97 13.29 -4.77 -15.30
N GLY A 98 13.26 -5.96 -14.72
CA GLY A 98 13.02 -7.20 -15.44
C GLY A 98 11.66 -7.25 -16.12
N ARG A 99 10.59 -6.81 -15.45
CA ARG A 99 9.24 -6.73 -16.02
C ARG A 99 9.20 -5.80 -17.23
N ARG A 100 9.78 -4.60 -17.10
CA ARG A 100 9.82 -3.63 -18.19
C ARG A 100 10.50 -4.23 -19.44
N ILE A 101 11.70 -4.78 -19.30
CA ILE A 101 12.44 -5.37 -20.41
C ILE A 101 11.67 -6.53 -21.04
N VAL A 102 11.07 -7.41 -20.23
CA VAL A 102 10.29 -8.54 -20.73
C VAL A 102 9.00 -8.07 -21.41
N ASP A 103 8.32 -7.06 -20.90
CA ASP A 103 7.10 -6.52 -21.51
C ASP A 103 7.36 -5.82 -22.86
N GLU A 104 8.53 -5.21 -23.04
CA GLU A 104 8.97 -4.61 -24.31
C GLU A 104 9.24 -5.70 -25.39
N ARG A 105 9.68 -6.88 -24.99
CA ARG A 105 10.10 -7.96 -25.92
C ARG A 105 9.04 -9.03 -26.16
N VAL A 106 8.20 -9.30 -25.16
CA VAL A 106 7.20 -10.37 -25.22
C VAL A 106 5.81 -9.78 -25.34
N PRO A 107 5.17 -9.85 -26.54
CA PRO A 107 3.83 -9.32 -26.72
C PRO A 107 2.82 -10.11 -25.88
N ARG A 108 1.90 -9.37 -25.26
CA ARG A 108 0.81 -9.96 -24.48
C ARG A 108 -0.39 -10.31 -25.37
N PRO A 109 -1.20 -11.32 -25.01
CA PRO A 109 -2.48 -11.57 -25.66
C PRO A 109 -3.36 -10.32 -25.63
N ALA A 110 -4.12 -10.07 -26.71
CA ALA A 110 -4.92 -8.87 -26.88
C ALA A 110 -5.91 -8.64 -25.72
N ALA A 111 -6.58 -9.68 -25.24
CA ALA A 111 -7.51 -9.58 -24.11
C ALA A 111 -6.81 -9.12 -22.81
N GLU A 112 -5.59 -9.61 -22.55
CA GLU A 112 -4.81 -9.19 -21.37
C GLU A 112 -4.34 -7.74 -21.52
N SER A 113 -3.89 -7.33 -22.71
CA SER A 113 -3.49 -5.97 -23.01
C SER A 113 -4.64 -4.98 -22.82
N VAL A 114 -5.83 -5.31 -23.30
CA VAL A 114 -7.05 -4.50 -23.12
C VAL A 114 -7.40 -4.40 -21.63
N LEU A 115 -7.38 -5.51 -20.91
CA LEU A 115 -7.66 -5.50 -19.46
C LEU A 115 -6.66 -4.62 -18.69
N ARG A 116 -5.36 -4.75 -18.97
CA ARG A 116 -4.32 -3.93 -18.33
C ARG A 116 -4.49 -2.44 -18.67
N LEU A 117 -4.78 -2.11 -19.93
CA LEU A 117 -5.06 -0.75 -20.35
C LEU A 117 -6.29 -0.19 -19.62
N THR A 118 -7.38 -0.95 -19.55
CA THR A 118 -8.61 -0.55 -18.85
C THR A 118 -8.34 -0.30 -17.36
N LEU A 119 -7.59 -1.16 -16.70
CA LEU A 119 -7.22 -0.98 -15.30
C LEU A 119 -6.31 0.25 -15.11
N LYS A 120 -5.33 0.42 -15.97
CA LYS A 120 -4.38 1.53 -15.93
C LYS A 120 -5.08 2.89 -16.10
N GLU A 121 -5.83 3.05 -17.17
CA GLU A 121 -6.50 4.30 -17.48
C GLU A 121 -7.76 4.50 -16.63
N GLY A 122 -8.55 3.45 -16.41
CA GLY A 122 -9.81 3.54 -15.65
C GLY A 122 -9.59 3.93 -14.19
N LEU A 123 -8.68 3.26 -13.48
CA LEU A 123 -8.45 3.51 -12.04
C LEU A 123 -7.77 4.86 -11.76
N THR A 124 -7.02 5.40 -12.72
CA THR A 124 -6.33 6.69 -12.57
C THR A 124 -7.08 7.87 -13.20
N SER A 125 -8.20 7.58 -13.89
CA SER A 125 -9.04 8.58 -14.55
C SER A 125 -9.81 9.46 -13.56
N PRO A 126 -10.01 10.75 -13.83
CA PRO A 126 -10.95 11.60 -13.10
C PRO A 126 -12.40 11.07 -13.14
N LEU A 127 -12.75 10.27 -14.15
CA LEU A 127 -14.07 9.67 -14.29
C LEU A 127 -14.30 8.47 -13.35
N PHE A 128 -13.25 7.94 -12.72
CA PHE A 128 -13.40 6.81 -11.80
C PHE A 128 -14.32 7.13 -10.61
N GLY A 129 -14.21 8.32 -10.04
CA GLY A 129 -15.07 8.79 -8.95
C GLY A 129 -16.55 8.81 -9.33
N PRO A 130 -16.96 9.52 -10.40
CA PRO A 130 -18.33 9.48 -10.93
C PRO A 130 -18.83 8.07 -11.24
N ALA A 131 -18.03 7.26 -11.95
CA ALA A 131 -18.39 5.88 -12.28
C ALA A 131 -18.62 5.02 -11.02
N MET A 132 -17.77 5.18 -10.00
CA MET A 132 -17.92 4.49 -8.71
C MET A 132 -19.18 4.93 -7.96
N LYS A 133 -19.59 6.21 -8.02
CA LYS A 133 -20.84 6.67 -7.43
C LYS A 133 -22.05 5.98 -8.07
N VAL A 134 -22.07 5.88 -9.41
CA VAL A 134 -23.10 5.14 -10.14
C VAL A 134 -23.07 3.65 -9.77
N GLY A 135 -21.87 3.04 -9.74
CA GLY A 135 -21.68 1.64 -9.33
C GLY A 135 -22.22 1.36 -7.93
N LYS A 136 -21.98 2.26 -6.97
CA LYS A 136 -22.52 2.15 -5.59
C LYS A 136 -24.05 2.24 -5.56
N ALA A 137 -24.63 3.15 -6.34
CA ALA A 137 -26.09 3.31 -6.43
C ALA A 137 -26.77 2.07 -7.04
N LEU A 138 -26.15 1.45 -8.04
CA LEU A 138 -26.66 0.27 -8.73
C LEU A 138 -26.12 -1.06 -8.18
N ARG A 139 -25.46 -1.05 -7.00
CA ARG A 139 -24.74 -2.21 -6.46
C ARG A 139 -25.59 -3.47 -6.35
N SER A 140 -26.87 -3.34 -5.99
CA SER A 140 -27.80 -4.47 -5.87
C SER A 140 -28.10 -5.17 -7.22
N LEU A 141 -27.94 -4.45 -8.32
CA LEU A 141 -28.17 -4.93 -9.68
C LEU A 141 -26.91 -5.52 -10.35
N LEU A 142 -25.74 -5.33 -9.72
CA LEU A 142 -24.49 -5.82 -10.28
C LEU A 142 -24.34 -7.33 -10.11
N PRO A 143 -23.76 -8.04 -11.12
CA PRO A 143 -23.33 -9.43 -10.93
C PRO A 143 -22.39 -9.57 -9.74
N SER A 144 -22.39 -10.73 -9.06
CA SER A 144 -21.62 -10.98 -7.84
C SER A 144 -20.14 -10.58 -7.98
N ALA A 145 -19.51 -10.95 -9.08
CA ALA A 145 -18.11 -10.65 -9.36
C ALA A 145 -17.77 -9.14 -9.38
N LEU A 146 -18.71 -8.29 -9.83
CA LEU A 146 -18.57 -6.83 -9.83
C LEU A 146 -19.03 -6.24 -8.50
N ARG A 147 -20.13 -6.76 -7.93
CA ARG A 147 -20.67 -6.30 -6.65
C ARG A 147 -19.63 -6.39 -5.52
N ASP A 148 -18.79 -7.45 -5.51
CA ASP A 148 -17.74 -7.64 -4.52
C ASP A 148 -16.57 -6.66 -4.68
N LYS A 149 -16.45 -6.00 -5.84
CA LYS A 149 -15.45 -4.95 -6.10
C LYS A 149 -15.97 -3.54 -5.82
N VAL A 150 -17.29 -3.36 -5.69
CA VAL A 150 -17.92 -2.06 -5.44
C VAL A 150 -18.37 -2.00 -3.98
N PRO A 151 -17.75 -1.13 -3.14
CA PRO A 151 -18.17 -1.00 -1.74
C PRO A 151 -19.59 -0.46 -1.62
N PRO A 152 -20.27 -0.67 -0.48
CA PRO A 152 -21.59 -0.09 -0.24
C PRO A 152 -21.58 1.44 -0.29
N ALA A 153 -22.77 2.02 -0.37
CA ALA A 153 -22.93 3.48 -0.35
C ALA A 153 -22.31 4.07 0.92
N THR A 154 -21.64 5.21 0.75
CA THR A 154 -20.93 5.89 1.83
C THR A 154 -21.87 6.93 2.47
N PRO A 155 -22.04 6.98 3.81
CA PRO A 155 -22.87 7.98 4.46
C PRO A 155 -22.27 9.39 4.28
N ALA A 156 -23.12 10.42 4.31
CA ALA A 156 -22.70 11.82 4.14
C ALA A 156 -21.65 12.25 5.17
N SER A 157 -21.72 11.73 6.41
CA SER A 157 -20.74 11.98 7.49
C SER A 157 -19.32 11.58 7.11
N ALA A 158 -19.16 10.60 6.22
CA ALA A 158 -17.85 10.15 5.76
C ALA A 158 -17.08 11.18 4.92
N HIS A 159 -17.74 12.25 4.47
CA HIS A 159 -17.12 13.36 3.74
C HIS A 159 -16.86 14.60 4.61
N ARG A 160 -17.15 14.52 5.91
CA ARG A 160 -17.01 15.67 6.81
C ARG A 160 -15.53 15.96 7.03
N TRP A 161 -15.11 17.15 6.62
CA TRP A 161 -13.73 17.66 6.74
C TRP A 161 -13.66 18.76 7.83
N PRO A 162 -12.61 18.77 8.67
CA PRO A 162 -12.44 19.82 9.68
C PRO A 162 -12.10 21.16 9.02
N THR A 163 -12.53 22.24 9.67
CA THR A 163 -12.31 23.63 9.18
C THR A 163 -11.39 24.44 10.09
N ARG A 164 -10.96 23.87 11.23
CA ARG A 164 -10.06 24.56 12.16
C ARG A 164 -8.68 24.74 11.54
N GLN A 165 -8.05 25.87 11.88
CA GLN A 165 -6.68 26.14 11.50
C GLN A 165 -5.74 25.84 12.66
N HIS A 166 -4.58 25.24 12.36
CA HIS A 166 -3.56 24.90 13.33
C HIS A 166 -2.19 25.40 12.87
N PRO A 167 -1.26 25.72 13.79
CA PRO A 167 0.10 26.11 13.44
C PRO A 167 0.88 24.95 12.80
N ARG A 168 0.70 23.70 13.27
CA ARG A 168 1.25 22.51 12.64
C ARG A 168 0.41 22.14 11.43
N LYS A 169 1.06 21.88 10.30
CA LYS A 169 0.37 21.55 9.04
C LYS A 169 1.05 20.40 8.33
N VAL A 170 0.25 19.55 7.71
CA VAL A 170 0.72 18.47 6.85
C VAL A 170 -0.03 18.51 5.51
N LEU A 171 0.63 18.05 4.44
CA LEU A 171 -0.04 17.72 3.19
C LEU A 171 -0.56 16.28 3.26
N LEU A 172 -1.77 16.03 2.73
CA LEU A 172 -2.31 14.68 2.57
C LEU A 172 -2.46 14.36 1.08
N LEU A 173 -1.92 13.21 0.65
CA LEU A 173 -2.24 12.67 -0.66
C LEU A 173 -3.61 12.00 -0.61
N MET A 174 -4.57 12.55 -1.35
CA MET A 174 -5.92 11.96 -1.45
C MET A 174 -5.91 10.61 -2.16
N GLY A 175 -4.99 10.42 -3.12
CA GLY A 175 -4.89 9.23 -3.95
C GLY A 175 -5.90 9.20 -5.10
N CYS A 176 -5.89 8.12 -5.89
CA CYS A 176 -6.80 7.93 -7.04
C CYS A 176 -8.04 7.09 -6.69
N VAL A 177 -7.83 5.92 -6.09
CA VAL A 177 -8.89 4.92 -5.82
C VAL A 177 -9.61 5.19 -4.50
N GLN A 178 -8.87 5.59 -3.47
CA GLN A 178 -9.38 5.74 -2.11
C GLN A 178 -10.53 6.76 -1.98
N PRO A 179 -10.47 7.96 -2.56
CA PRO A 179 -11.58 8.94 -2.47
C PRO A 179 -12.87 8.42 -3.09
N ALA A 180 -12.77 7.61 -4.14
CA ALA A 180 -13.93 7.07 -4.83
C ALA A 180 -14.55 5.87 -4.09
N MET A 181 -13.72 4.99 -3.55
CA MET A 181 -14.17 3.75 -2.93
C MET A 181 -14.49 3.92 -1.44
N LEU A 182 -13.55 4.44 -0.64
CA LEU A 182 -13.63 4.59 0.81
C LEU A 182 -13.21 6.02 1.24
N PRO A 183 -13.99 7.05 0.89
CA PRO A 183 -13.64 8.47 1.15
C PRO A 183 -13.45 8.77 2.64
N ASN A 184 -14.10 8.02 3.53
CA ASN A 184 -14.00 8.23 4.98
C ASN A 184 -12.57 8.06 5.52
N ILE A 185 -11.72 7.27 4.87
CA ILE A 185 -10.32 7.10 5.30
C ILE A 185 -9.60 8.47 5.31
N ASN A 186 -9.74 9.24 4.22
CA ASN A 186 -9.13 10.58 4.13
C ASN A 186 -9.74 11.56 5.13
N SER A 187 -11.06 11.56 5.24
CA SER A 187 -11.77 12.47 6.15
C SER A 187 -11.52 12.12 7.62
N ALA A 188 -11.48 10.84 7.98
CA ALA A 188 -11.10 10.38 9.31
C ALA A 188 -9.65 10.76 9.65
N THR A 189 -8.73 10.61 8.69
CA THR A 189 -7.35 11.09 8.85
C THR A 189 -7.31 12.57 9.20
N ALA A 190 -8.04 13.40 8.43
CA ALA A 190 -8.08 14.83 8.69
C ALA A 190 -8.70 15.17 10.07
N ARG A 191 -9.78 14.48 10.47
CA ARG A 191 -10.44 14.70 11.76
C ARG A 191 -9.57 14.30 12.95
N VAL A 192 -8.86 13.16 12.85
CA VAL A 192 -7.95 12.70 13.91
C VAL A 192 -6.76 13.65 14.05
N LEU A 193 -6.17 14.10 12.94
CA LEU A 193 -5.09 15.08 12.96
C LEU A 193 -5.55 16.43 13.50
N ASP A 194 -6.74 16.90 13.13
CA ASP A 194 -7.35 18.12 13.65
C ASP A 194 -7.56 18.04 15.17
N ALA A 195 -8.06 16.92 15.70
CA ALA A 195 -8.18 16.69 17.14
C ALA A 195 -6.83 16.75 17.86
N ALA A 196 -5.75 16.35 17.20
CA ALA A 196 -4.38 16.44 17.72
C ALA A 196 -3.70 17.81 17.48
N GLY A 197 -4.40 18.78 16.91
CA GLY A 197 -3.87 20.14 16.65
C GLY A 197 -2.99 20.24 15.40
N ILE A 198 -3.26 19.39 14.39
CA ILE A 198 -2.55 19.38 13.11
C ILE A 198 -3.54 19.63 11.98
N GLN A 199 -3.30 20.68 11.19
CA GLN A 199 -4.11 21.01 10.01
C GLN A 199 -3.70 20.14 8.82
N THR A 200 -4.68 19.50 8.19
CA THR A 200 -4.47 18.72 6.97
C THR A 200 -4.77 19.58 5.74
N LEU A 201 -3.77 19.78 4.89
CA LEU A 201 -3.88 20.46 3.62
C LEU A 201 -3.94 19.45 2.48
N VAL A 202 -4.67 19.78 1.42
CA VAL A 202 -4.75 19.00 0.18
C VAL A 202 -4.32 19.92 -0.97
N ALA A 203 -3.48 19.41 -1.87
CA ALA A 203 -3.10 20.12 -3.08
C ALA A 203 -4.02 19.67 -4.23
N ASP A 204 -4.73 20.60 -4.86
CA ASP A 204 -5.79 20.32 -5.85
C ASP A 204 -5.31 19.51 -7.06
N ASN A 205 -4.08 19.72 -7.50
CA ASN A 205 -3.52 19.05 -8.68
C ASN A 205 -2.77 17.75 -8.37
N ALA A 206 -2.68 17.34 -7.10
CA ALA A 206 -2.11 16.05 -6.72
C ALA A 206 -3.12 14.92 -6.96
N GLY A 207 -2.61 13.77 -7.41
CA GLY A 207 -3.48 12.66 -7.80
C GLY A 207 -2.91 11.28 -7.47
N CYS A 208 -2.83 10.40 -8.46
CA CYS A 208 -2.25 9.08 -8.29
C CYS A 208 -0.77 9.15 -7.95
N CYS A 209 -0.31 8.30 -7.02
CA CYS A 209 1.11 8.20 -6.66
C CYS A 209 2.02 7.62 -7.76
N GLY A 210 1.45 7.04 -8.82
CA GLY A 210 2.20 6.39 -9.90
C GLY A 210 2.23 4.85 -9.81
N ALA A 211 1.97 4.25 -8.64
CA ALA A 211 2.12 2.82 -8.41
C ALA A 211 1.32 1.94 -9.39
N ILE A 212 0.08 2.33 -9.73
CA ILE A 212 -0.77 1.53 -10.65
C ILE A 212 -0.11 1.43 -12.03
N ARG A 213 0.37 2.54 -12.57
CA ARG A 213 1.04 2.57 -13.88
C ARG A 213 2.34 1.78 -13.83
N LEU A 214 3.15 1.98 -12.80
CA LEU A 214 4.43 1.30 -12.62
C LEU A 214 4.23 -0.23 -12.59
N HIS A 215 3.30 -0.74 -11.79
CA HIS A 215 3.02 -2.17 -11.69
C HIS A 215 2.37 -2.78 -12.95
N LEU A 216 1.81 -1.96 -13.83
CA LEU A 216 1.27 -2.36 -15.13
C LEU A 216 2.24 -2.16 -16.30
N GLY A 217 3.51 -1.83 -16.03
CA GLY A 217 4.57 -1.69 -17.04
C GLY A 217 4.61 -0.32 -17.73
N ASP A 218 3.78 0.64 -17.31
CA ASP A 218 3.76 2.00 -17.86
C ASP A 218 4.68 2.91 -17.04
N HIS A 219 5.96 2.78 -17.28
CA HIS A 219 7.00 3.47 -16.52
C HIS A 219 6.93 4.99 -16.72
N ASP A 220 6.87 5.44 -17.98
CA ASP A 220 6.85 6.88 -18.31
C ASP A 220 5.60 7.57 -17.76
N GLY A 221 4.43 6.94 -17.92
CA GLY A 221 3.19 7.45 -17.34
C GLY A 221 3.21 7.48 -15.81
N ALA A 222 3.95 6.58 -15.15
CA ALA A 222 4.15 6.63 -13.71
C ALA A 222 5.04 7.82 -13.31
N LEU A 223 6.15 8.05 -14.02
CA LEU A 223 7.04 9.20 -13.80
C LEU A 223 6.29 10.53 -13.99
N ASP A 224 5.41 10.61 -15.00
CA ASP A 224 4.59 11.81 -15.23
C ASP A 224 3.61 12.08 -14.09
N GLN A 225 3.04 11.03 -13.49
CA GLN A 225 2.20 11.18 -12.29
C GLN A 225 3.03 11.64 -11.08
N MET A 226 4.24 11.14 -10.92
CA MET A 226 5.18 11.58 -9.87
C MET A 226 5.55 13.05 -10.04
N ARG A 227 5.92 13.48 -11.25
CA ARG A 227 6.22 14.89 -11.57
C ARG A 227 5.05 15.81 -11.24
N ARG A 228 3.84 15.43 -11.65
CA ARG A 228 2.61 16.18 -11.35
C ARG A 228 2.38 16.36 -9.85
N ASN A 229 2.58 15.32 -9.07
CA ASN A 229 2.45 15.39 -7.60
C ASN A 229 3.52 16.29 -7.00
N ILE A 230 4.77 16.21 -7.49
CA ILE A 230 5.85 17.08 -7.04
C ILE A 230 5.50 18.54 -7.32
N ASP A 231 5.05 18.87 -8.53
CA ASP A 231 4.68 20.24 -8.89
C ASP A 231 3.52 20.77 -8.05
N ALA A 232 2.53 19.93 -7.76
CA ALA A 232 1.40 20.30 -6.89
C ALA A 232 1.81 20.60 -5.44
N TRP A 233 2.77 19.86 -4.90
CA TRP A 233 3.22 20.00 -3.51
C TRP A 233 4.33 21.03 -3.34
N TRP A 234 5.13 21.26 -4.37
CA TRP A 234 6.38 22.04 -4.29
C TRP A 234 6.20 23.44 -3.72
N PRO A 235 5.17 24.24 -4.10
CA PRO A 235 5.00 25.59 -3.54
C PRO A 235 4.86 25.58 -2.01
N THR A 236 4.11 24.59 -1.47
CA THR A 236 3.89 24.45 -0.04
C THR A 236 5.11 23.89 0.70
N VAL A 237 5.83 22.96 0.05
CA VAL A 237 7.06 22.36 0.60
C VAL A 237 8.21 23.37 0.59
N ALA A 238 8.39 24.10 -0.51
CA ALA A 238 9.47 25.08 -0.64
C ALA A 238 9.33 26.27 0.32
N SER A 239 8.11 26.66 0.65
CA SER A 239 7.85 27.70 1.65
C SER A 239 8.05 27.24 3.10
N GLY A 240 8.26 25.96 3.36
CA GLY A 240 8.35 25.40 4.70
C GLY A 240 7.01 25.40 5.47
N ALA A 241 5.87 25.56 4.78
CA ALA A 241 4.56 25.68 5.40
C ALA A 241 4.03 24.37 5.99
N VAL A 242 4.63 23.23 5.67
CA VAL A 242 4.24 21.89 6.15
C VAL A 242 5.44 21.13 6.70
N GLU A 243 5.19 20.35 7.74
CA GLU A 243 6.20 19.50 8.39
C GLU A 243 6.35 18.12 7.73
N ALA A 244 5.32 17.63 7.04
CA ALA A 244 5.32 16.33 6.38
C ALA A 244 4.32 16.27 5.21
N ILE A 245 4.53 15.28 4.34
CA ILE A 245 3.56 14.81 3.35
C ILE A 245 3.07 13.44 3.84
N VAL A 246 1.82 13.36 4.25
CA VAL A 246 1.25 12.19 4.92
C VAL A 246 0.56 11.27 3.93
N MET A 247 0.85 9.98 4.06
CA MET A 247 0.22 8.91 3.32
C MET A 247 -0.57 8.01 4.26
N ASN A 248 -1.88 7.90 4.02
CA ASN A 248 -2.76 7.00 4.74
C ASN A 248 -3.12 5.73 3.94
N ALA A 249 -2.40 5.48 2.87
CA ALA A 249 -2.40 4.22 2.13
C ALA A 249 -0.96 3.78 1.95
N SER A 250 -0.55 2.73 2.66
CA SER A 250 0.85 2.29 2.72
C SER A 250 1.45 1.95 1.35
N GLY A 251 0.62 1.51 0.38
CA GLY A 251 1.04 1.31 -1.01
C GLY A 251 1.44 2.61 -1.70
N CYS A 252 0.72 3.69 -1.48
CA CYS A 252 1.12 5.03 -1.94
C CYS A 252 2.35 5.51 -1.18
N GLY A 253 2.42 5.23 0.14
CA GLY A 253 3.53 5.64 1.00
C GLY A 253 4.87 5.12 0.51
N VAL A 254 4.98 3.83 0.20
CA VAL A 254 6.22 3.25 -0.33
C VAL A 254 6.63 3.90 -1.65
N THR A 255 5.66 4.11 -2.54
CA THR A 255 5.94 4.70 -3.88
C THR A 255 6.43 6.13 -3.77
N VAL A 256 5.80 6.99 -2.95
CA VAL A 256 6.21 8.39 -2.81
C VAL A 256 7.54 8.51 -2.06
N LYS A 257 7.83 7.65 -1.10
CA LYS A 257 9.16 7.56 -0.46
C LYS A 257 10.27 7.19 -1.46
N GLU A 258 9.92 6.58 -2.60
CA GLU A 258 10.85 6.16 -3.65
C GLU A 258 10.92 7.15 -4.84
N TYR A 259 10.21 8.29 -4.80
CA TYR A 259 10.30 9.30 -5.87
C TYR A 259 11.72 9.79 -6.12
N GLY A 260 12.51 9.98 -5.06
CA GLY A 260 13.92 10.35 -5.16
C GLY A 260 14.76 9.34 -5.94
N HIS A 261 14.48 8.04 -5.79
CA HIS A 261 15.11 6.98 -6.59
C HIS A 261 14.59 6.97 -8.03
N SER A 262 13.28 6.97 -8.20
CA SER A 262 12.63 6.88 -9.52
C SER A 262 13.00 8.04 -10.44
N LEU A 263 13.14 9.25 -9.88
CA LEU A 263 13.48 10.47 -10.61
C LEU A 263 14.94 10.92 -10.41
N ALA A 264 15.82 10.04 -9.90
CA ALA A 264 17.21 10.38 -9.60
C ALA A 264 17.97 10.97 -10.79
N ARG A 265 17.59 10.59 -12.01
CA ARG A 265 18.23 11.00 -13.27
C ARG A 265 17.47 12.10 -14.00
N ASP A 266 16.33 12.54 -13.48
CA ASP A 266 15.57 13.63 -14.07
C ASP A 266 16.27 14.97 -13.74
N PRO A 267 16.73 15.72 -14.77
CA PRO A 267 17.51 16.94 -14.56
C PRO A 267 16.72 18.05 -13.85
N HIS A 268 15.39 18.02 -13.96
CA HIS A 268 14.51 19.05 -13.41
C HIS A 268 13.87 18.64 -12.07
N TYR A 269 13.73 17.33 -11.83
CA TYR A 269 12.95 16.82 -10.70
C TYR A 269 13.78 16.09 -9.64
N SER A 270 15.01 15.63 -9.91
CA SER A 270 15.80 14.80 -8.98
C SER A 270 15.90 15.38 -7.57
N LYS A 271 16.27 16.67 -7.46
CA LYS A 271 16.40 17.35 -6.15
C LYS A 271 15.04 17.51 -5.44
N LYS A 272 14.01 17.89 -6.19
CA LYS A 272 12.65 18.04 -5.64
C LYS A 272 12.12 16.69 -5.19
N ALA A 273 12.28 15.64 -6.00
CA ALA A 273 11.87 14.27 -5.70
C ALA A 273 12.53 13.75 -4.42
N GLY A 274 13.84 13.95 -4.26
CA GLY A 274 14.55 13.62 -3.03
C GLY A 274 13.93 14.33 -1.81
N ARG A 275 13.69 15.63 -1.90
CA ARG A 275 13.06 16.40 -0.81
C ARG A 275 11.64 15.92 -0.48
N ILE A 276 10.82 15.57 -1.50
CA ILE A 276 9.49 14.99 -1.31
C ILE A 276 9.59 13.64 -0.60
N SER A 277 10.50 12.76 -1.03
CA SER A 277 10.73 11.47 -0.37
C SER A 277 11.11 11.64 1.11
N ASP A 278 12.01 12.57 1.42
CA ASP A 278 12.47 12.85 2.79
C ASP A 278 11.36 13.38 3.70
N LEU A 279 10.40 14.13 3.16
CA LEU A 279 9.25 14.68 3.90
C LEU A 279 8.07 13.72 3.99
N THR A 280 8.09 12.63 3.20
CA THR A 280 6.97 11.68 3.18
C THR A 280 6.96 10.83 4.45
N ARG A 281 5.79 10.76 5.08
CA ARG A 281 5.51 9.93 6.25
C ARG A 281 4.29 9.07 6.01
N ASP A 282 4.36 7.81 6.39
CA ASP A 282 3.14 7.03 6.59
C ASP A 282 2.39 7.58 7.80
N LEU A 283 1.08 7.53 7.79
CA LEU A 283 0.27 8.03 8.90
C LEU A 283 0.64 7.37 10.23
N SER A 284 1.09 6.11 10.21
CA SER A 284 1.54 5.39 11.39
C SER A 284 2.80 5.98 12.04
N GLU A 285 3.65 6.65 11.26
CA GLU A 285 4.86 7.32 11.79
C GLU A 285 4.53 8.55 12.64
N LEU A 286 3.31 9.07 12.55
CA LEU A 286 2.85 10.19 13.39
C LEU A 286 2.26 9.71 14.73
N LEU A 287 1.89 8.43 14.84
CA LEU A 287 1.21 7.91 16.04
C LEU A 287 1.94 8.19 17.36
N PRO A 288 3.26 8.05 17.49
CA PRO A 288 3.97 8.37 18.72
C PRO A 288 3.68 9.79 19.23
N ASP A 289 3.68 10.78 18.32
CA ASP A 289 3.40 12.19 18.65
C ASP A 289 1.91 12.46 18.92
N LEU A 290 1.02 11.60 18.42
CA LEU A 290 -0.43 11.77 18.52
C LEU A 290 -1.01 11.14 19.80
N VAL A 291 -0.38 10.09 20.35
CA VAL A 291 -0.93 9.30 21.46
C VAL A 291 -1.28 10.17 22.67
N ASP A 292 -0.36 11.00 23.14
CA ASP A 292 -0.57 11.83 24.33
C ASP A 292 -1.69 12.87 24.14
N LYS A 293 -1.88 13.34 22.91
CA LYS A 293 -2.92 14.33 22.57
C LYS A 293 -4.29 13.70 22.37
N LEU A 294 -4.33 12.51 21.78
CA LEU A 294 -5.59 11.83 21.43
C LEU A 294 -6.16 11.02 22.60
N ARG A 295 -5.31 10.37 23.41
CA ARG A 295 -5.77 9.49 24.49
C ARG A 295 -6.78 10.16 25.44
N PRO A 296 -6.60 11.42 25.87
CA PRO A 296 -7.59 12.09 26.72
C PRO A 296 -8.93 12.40 26.03
N LEU A 297 -8.93 12.42 24.67
CA LEU A 297 -10.10 12.75 23.86
C LEU A 297 -10.90 11.50 23.45
N LEU A 298 -10.37 10.29 23.69
CA LEU A 298 -11.03 9.06 23.29
C LEU A 298 -12.05 8.64 24.36
N ALA A 299 -13.29 8.35 23.93
CA ALA A 299 -14.34 7.77 24.75
C ALA A 299 -14.16 6.24 24.85
N LEU A 300 -13.02 5.80 25.39
CA LEU A 300 -12.72 4.38 25.61
C LEU A 300 -12.94 4.01 27.09
N PRO A 301 -13.40 2.78 27.39
CA PRO A 301 -13.49 2.30 28.76
C PRO A 301 -12.11 2.27 29.40
N ARG A 302 -11.97 2.82 30.60
CA ARG A 302 -10.72 2.74 31.37
C ARG A 302 -10.44 1.26 31.71
N SER A 303 -9.17 0.87 31.73
CA SER A 303 -8.77 -0.48 32.12
C SER A 303 -9.28 -0.84 33.52
N ALA A 304 -9.50 -2.14 33.80
CA ALA A 304 -9.95 -2.61 35.10
C ALA A 304 -9.06 -2.14 36.27
N ALA A 305 -7.77 -1.86 36.00
CA ALA A 305 -6.81 -1.35 36.99
C ALA A 305 -7.03 0.14 37.33
N GLU A 306 -7.67 0.92 36.45
CA GLU A 306 -7.94 2.35 36.64
C GLU A 306 -9.34 2.62 37.22
N ARG A 307 -10.14 1.57 37.45
CA ARG A 307 -11.48 1.64 38.04
C ARG A 307 -11.40 1.58 39.56
N GLY A 308 -11.13 2.71 40.20
CA GLY A 308 -11.45 2.89 41.62
C GLY A 308 -12.97 2.86 41.82
N GLY A 309 -13.46 1.95 42.70
CA GLY A 309 -14.85 1.55 42.87
C GLY A 309 -15.90 2.63 42.86
N GLY A 310 -17.00 2.33 42.20
CA GLY A 310 -18.35 2.88 42.45
C GLY A 310 -18.75 4.08 41.60
N ALA A 311 -19.30 3.82 40.42
CA ALA A 311 -20.46 4.50 39.84
C ALA A 311 -20.90 3.72 38.57
N ALA A 312 -22.19 3.38 38.47
CA ALA A 312 -22.78 2.85 37.26
C ALA A 312 -22.78 3.94 36.19
N LEU A 313 -21.82 3.87 35.28
CA LEU A 313 -21.73 4.75 34.11
C LEU A 313 -22.58 4.18 32.97
N ALA A 314 -23.10 5.10 32.13
CA ALA A 314 -23.85 4.80 30.90
C ALA A 314 -23.18 3.70 30.06
N PRO A 315 -23.92 2.98 29.15
CA PRO A 315 -23.36 1.88 28.38
C PRO A 315 -22.12 2.33 27.62
N GLU A 316 -20.96 1.97 28.18
CA GLU A 316 -19.66 2.25 27.61
C GLU A 316 -19.60 1.62 26.21
N ARG A 317 -19.28 2.42 25.19
CA ARG A 317 -18.94 1.92 23.85
C ARG A 317 -17.69 1.05 23.98
N ARG A 318 -17.89 -0.25 24.14
CA ARG A 318 -16.77 -1.21 24.04
C ARG A 318 -16.30 -1.20 22.60
N VAL A 319 -15.09 -0.75 22.36
CA VAL A 319 -14.41 -1.10 21.11
C VAL A 319 -13.98 -2.55 21.29
N GLY A 320 -14.59 -3.44 20.51
CA GLY A 320 -14.34 -4.87 20.59
C GLY A 320 -12.92 -5.25 20.19
N ARG A 321 -12.62 -6.55 20.22
CA ARG A 321 -11.30 -7.07 19.81
C ARG A 321 -10.99 -6.72 18.36
N ILE A 322 -9.82 -6.18 18.13
CA ILE A 322 -9.33 -5.75 16.82
C ILE A 322 -8.20 -6.68 16.36
N ALA A 323 -8.34 -7.28 15.18
CA ALA A 323 -7.22 -7.92 14.51
C ALA A 323 -6.58 -6.95 13.53
N PHE A 324 -5.30 -6.64 13.68
CA PHE A 324 -4.57 -5.83 12.71
C PHE A 324 -3.91 -6.71 11.65
N HIS A 325 -4.22 -6.42 10.38
CA HIS A 325 -3.50 -6.95 9.24
C HIS A 325 -2.42 -5.93 8.81
N PRO A 326 -1.13 -6.16 9.10
CA PRO A 326 -0.06 -5.27 8.65
C PRO A 326 0.15 -5.43 7.14
N PRO A 327 -0.07 -4.38 6.32
CA PRO A 327 0.18 -4.46 4.88
C PRO A 327 1.65 -4.74 4.56
N CYS A 328 1.91 -5.53 3.53
CA CYS A 328 3.28 -5.79 3.08
C CYS A 328 4.03 -4.50 2.69
N THR A 329 3.33 -3.54 2.09
CA THR A 329 3.88 -2.22 1.76
C THR A 329 4.26 -1.39 2.99
N LEU A 330 3.61 -1.61 4.13
CA LEU A 330 3.99 -0.99 5.40
C LEU A 330 5.20 -1.71 6.00
N GLN A 331 5.06 -3.02 6.28
CA GLN A 331 6.05 -3.77 7.05
C GLN A 331 7.32 -4.13 6.28
N HIS A 332 7.26 -4.31 4.96
CA HIS A 332 8.40 -4.69 4.12
C HIS A 332 8.86 -3.55 3.22
N GLY A 333 7.93 -2.87 2.54
CA GLY A 333 8.24 -1.76 1.65
C GLY A 333 8.79 -0.56 2.40
N GLN A 334 8.08 -0.09 3.42
CA GLN A 334 8.49 1.06 4.24
C GLN A 334 9.31 0.66 5.49
N ARG A 335 9.38 -0.64 5.81
CA ARG A 335 10.07 -1.19 7.01
C ARG A 335 9.51 -0.68 8.34
N LEU A 336 8.23 -0.31 8.35
CA LEU A 336 7.50 0.12 9.55
C LEU A 336 6.78 -1.09 10.14
N ARG A 337 7.31 -1.63 11.24
CA ARG A 337 6.75 -2.80 11.93
C ARG A 337 6.36 -2.46 13.35
N GLY A 338 5.13 -2.81 13.72
CA GLY A 338 4.62 -2.62 15.06
C GLY A 338 4.17 -1.19 15.40
N GLU A 339 4.27 -0.22 14.48
CA GLU A 339 3.92 1.18 14.75
C GLU A 339 2.42 1.35 15.00
N VAL A 340 1.58 0.76 14.14
CA VAL A 340 0.13 0.84 14.27
C VAL A 340 -0.34 0.12 15.52
N GLU A 341 0.16 -1.10 15.75
CA GLU A 341 -0.22 -1.95 16.90
C GLU A 341 0.14 -1.26 18.22
N ARG A 342 1.38 -0.81 18.35
CA ARG A 342 1.85 -0.10 19.56
C ARG A 342 1.06 1.19 19.78
N GLY A 343 0.85 2.00 18.71
CA GLY A 343 0.14 3.26 18.81
C GLY A 343 -1.34 3.05 19.20
N MET A 344 -2.04 2.13 18.57
CA MET A 344 -3.43 1.82 18.92
C MET A 344 -3.55 1.23 20.34
N THR A 345 -2.63 0.36 20.74
CA THR A 345 -2.59 -0.17 22.12
C THR A 345 -2.34 0.95 23.14
N ALA A 346 -1.42 1.88 22.83
CA ALA A 346 -1.14 3.04 23.69
C ALA A 346 -2.35 4.00 23.79
N LEU A 347 -3.17 4.07 22.74
CA LEU A 347 -4.46 4.79 22.76
C LEU A 347 -5.52 4.07 23.59
N GLY A 348 -5.36 2.79 23.92
CA GLY A 348 -6.28 2.00 24.76
C GLY A 348 -7.14 1.01 23.99
N PHE A 349 -6.85 0.73 22.72
CA PHE A 349 -7.55 -0.29 21.94
C PHE A 349 -7.00 -1.70 22.22
N ASP A 350 -7.87 -2.70 22.18
CA ASP A 350 -7.51 -4.13 22.25
C ASP A 350 -7.14 -4.63 20.85
N VAL A 351 -5.86 -4.53 20.51
CA VAL A 351 -5.33 -4.84 19.17
C VAL A 351 -4.38 -6.03 19.24
N SER A 352 -4.62 -7.01 18.38
CA SER A 352 -3.78 -8.18 18.22
C SER A 352 -3.38 -8.37 16.74
N VAL A 353 -2.22 -8.98 16.52
CA VAL A 353 -1.72 -9.40 15.21
C VAL A 353 -1.69 -10.92 15.18
N ALA A 354 -1.98 -11.53 14.03
CA ALA A 354 -1.93 -12.99 13.90
C ALA A 354 -0.53 -13.51 14.27
N ASN A 355 -0.49 -14.52 15.13
CA ASN A 355 0.76 -15.15 15.59
C ASN A 355 1.54 -15.77 14.43
N ASN A 356 0.81 -16.35 13.48
CA ASN A 356 1.37 -17.02 12.32
C ASN A 356 1.15 -16.18 11.06
N GLU A 357 2.17 -16.14 10.20
CA GLU A 357 2.10 -15.56 8.85
C GLU A 357 1.63 -14.10 8.77
N ALA A 358 1.77 -13.31 9.85
CA ALA A 358 1.49 -11.88 9.80
C ALA A 358 2.29 -11.17 8.68
N HIS A 359 3.48 -11.69 8.39
CA HIS A 359 4.39 -11.16 7.37
C HIS A 359 3.94 -11.42 5.92
N LEU A 360 3.03 -12.36 5.67
CA LEU A 360 2.59 -12.68 4.31
C LEU A 360 1.61 -11.66 3.75
N CYS A 361 1.68 -11.43 2.43
CA CYS A 361 0.75 -10.60 1.70
C CYS A 361 -0.67 -11.19 1.72
N CYS A 362 -1.69 -10.33 1.79
CA CYS A 362 -3.09 -10.74 1.67
C CYS A 362 -3.54 -11.10 0.24
N GLY A 363 -2.69 -10.92 -0.78
CA GLY A 363 -3.02 -11.19 -2.17
C GLY A 363 -3.60 -10.01 -2.96
N SER A 364 -3.86 -8.85 -2.34
CA SER A 364 -4.44 -7.68 -3.01
C SER A 364 -3.52 -7.11 -4.09
N ALA A 365 -2.34 -6.64 -3.71
CA ALA A 365 -1.26 -6.08 -4.53
C ALA A 365 -1.75 -5.22 -5.72
N GLY A 366 -2.55 -4.18 -5.43
CA GLY A 366 -3.10 -3.28 -6.44
C GLY A 366 -4.02 -3.98 -7.43
N THR A 367 -3.63 -4.02 -8.71
CA THR A 367 -4.39 -4.68 -9.77
C THR A 367 -4.19 -6.19 -9.83
N TYR A 368 -3.27 -6.75 -9.04
CA TYR A 368 -2.94 -8.18 -9.02
C TYR A 368 -4.18 -9.07 -8.76
N SER A 369 -5.05 -8.68 -7.82
CA SER A 369 -6.26 -9.44 -7.51
C SER A 369 -7.26 -9.55 -8.68
N VAL A 370 -7.10 -8.72 -9.71
CA VAL A 370 -7.88 -8.80 -10.96
C VAL A 370 -7.13 -9.63 -12.00
N LEU A 371 -5.81 -9.46 -12.10
CA LEU A 371 -4.97 -10.12 -13.09
C LEU A 371 -4.61 -11.57 -12.73
N GLN A 372 -4.53 -11.88 -11.43
CA GLN A 372 -4.18 -13.20 -10.88
C GLN A 372 -5.21 -13.66 -9.83
N PRO A 373 -6.51 -13.75 -10.17
CA PRO A 373 -7.59 -13.90 -9.19
C PRO A 373 -7.49 -15.16 -8.34
N LYS A 374 -7.07 -16.29 -8.92
CA LYS A 374 -6.93 -17.56 -8.19
C LYS A 374 -5.88 -17.50 -7.08
N LEU A 375 -4.70 -16.95 -7.37
CA LEU A 375 -3.62 -16.79 -6.40
C LEU A 375 -3.99 -15.74 -5.34
N ALA A 376 -4.61 -14.63 -5.77
CA ALA A 376 -5.05 -13.58 -4.88
C ALA A 376 -6.07 -14.09 -3.86
N GLN A 377 -7.07 -14.88 -4.30
CA GLN A 377 -8.09 -15.47 -3.43
C GLN A 377 -7.48 -16.48 -2.46
N ALA A 378 -6.60 -17.38 -2.93
CA ALA A 378 -5.91 -18.34 -2.08
C ALA A 378 -5.12 -17.65 -0.95
N LEU A 379 -4.42 -16.54 -1.27
CA LEU A 379 -3.70 -15.74 -0.27
C LEU A 379 -4.64 -15.02 0.70
N ARG A 380 -5.76 -14.49 0.21
CA ARG A 380 -6.78 -13.85 1.04
C ARG A 380 -7.36 -14.83 2.05
N ASP A 381 -7.79 -15.99 1.57
CA ASP A 381 -8.46 -16.99 2.41
C ASP A 381 -7.50 -17.55 3.46
N ARG A 382 -6.23 -17.79 3.08
CA ARG A 382 -5.16 -18.16 4.02
C ARG A 382 -4.92 -17.06 5.06
N LYS A 383 -4.91 -15.79 4.68
CA LYS A 383 -4.73 -14.68 5.61
C LYS A 383 -5.92 -14.55 6.56
N LEU A 384 -7.15 -14.66 6.06
CA LEU A 384 -8.37 -14.61 6.88
C LEU A 384 -8.39 -15.75 7.90
N ALA A 385 -8.00 -16.97 7.53
CA ALA A 385 -7.94 -18.11 8.45
C ALA A 385 -7.03 -17.84 9.67
N HIS A 386 -5.94 -17.06 9.50
CA HIS A 386 -5.09 -16.67 10.63
C HIS A 386 -5.67 -15.50 11.44
N LEU A 387 -6.32 -14.55 10.79
CA LEU A 387 -6.96 -13.41 11.48
C LEU A 387 -8.17 -13.86 12.29
N ASP A 388 -8.97 -14.80 11.78
CA ASP A 388 -10.17 -15.33 12.45
C ASP A 388 -9.84 -16.10 13.74
N GLN A 389 -8.62 -16.65 13.87
CA GLN A 389 -8.15 -17.28 15.11
C GLN A 389 -8.11 -16.30 16.30
N LEU A 390 -8.02 -15.00 16.04
CA LEU A 390 -8.07 -13.95 17.06
C LEU A 390 -9.52 -13.64 17.48
N ALA A 391 -10.52 -14.24 16.84
CA ALA A 391 -11.94 -13.96 17.01
C ALA A 391 -12.26 -12.45 17.06
N PRO A 392 -11.86 -11.67 16.02
CA PRO A 392 -11.99 -10.23 16.02
C PRO A 392 -13.43 -9.80 15.76
N GLU A 393 -13.84 -8.70 16.37
CA GLU A 393 -15.08 -7.99 16.02
C GLU A 393 -14.86 -7.05 14.82
N THR A 394 -13.61 -6.64 14.62
CA THR A 394 -13.20 -5.82 13.47
C THR A 394 -11.77 -6.19 13.05
N ILE A 395 -11.56 -6.32 11.76
CA ILE A 395 -10.22 -6.41 11.18
C ILE A 395 -9.82 -5.01 10.72
N VAL A 396 -8.61 -4.56 11.04
CA VAL A 396 -8.10 -3.28 10.57
C VAL A 396 -6.83 -3.44 9.75
N SER A 397 -6.61 -2.50 8.83
CA SER A 397 -5.40 -2.45 8.02
C SER A 397 -5.03 -0.99 7.70
N ALA A 398 -3.87 -0.75 7.08
CA ALA A 398 -3.36 0.56 6.69
C ALA A 398 -3.27 0.72 5.16
N ASN A 399 -4.04 -0.05 4.39
CA ASN A 399 -4.02 0.04 2.94
C ASN A 399 -5.37 -0.35 2.33
N ILE A 400 -5.94 0.54 1.52
CA ILE A 400 -7.25 0.33 0.89
C ILE A 400 -7.35 -0.97 0.08
N GLY A 401 -6.30 -1.36 -0.64
CA GLY A 401 -6.28 -2.59 -1.40
C GLY A 401 -6.46 -3.81 -0.51
N CYS A 402 -5.76 -3.87 0.63
CA CYS A 402 -5.90 -4.93 1.62
C CYS A 402 -7.31 -4.94 2.22
N ILE A 403 -7.84 -3.77 2.59
CA ILE A 403 -9.18 -3.63 3.19
C ILE A 403 -10.24 -4.21 2.26
N GLN A 404 -10.28 -3.79 1.01
CA GLN A 404 -11.29 -4.25 0.05
C GLN A 404 -11.13 -5.73 -0.29
N HIS A 405 -9.89 -6.20 -0.40
CA HIS A 405 -9.64 -7.59 -0.75
C HIS A 405 -10.00 -8.54 0.40
N LEU A 406 -9.62 -8.22 1.63
CA LEU A 406 -10.01 -9.01 2.80
C LEU A 406 -11.52 -8.97 3.02
N GLN A 407 -12.17 -7.79 2.90
CA GLN A 407 -13.62 -7.67 3.06
C GLN A 407 -14.40 -8.54 2.07
N SER A 408 -13.86 -8.82 0.88
CA SER A 408 -14.52 -9.71 -0.09
C SER A 408 -14.54 -11.19 0.32
N GLY A 409 -13.84 -11.57 1.39
CA GLY A 409 -13.74 -12.96 1.87
C GLY A 409 -14.30 -13.19 3.28
N THR A 410 -14.76 -12.14 3.98
CA THR A 410 -15.28 -12.29 5.36
C THR A 410 -16.50 -11.41 5.62
N ALA A 411 -17.34 -11.85 6.56
CA ALA A 411 -18.45 -11.04 7.09
C ALA A 411 -17.97 -10.07 8.19
N THR A 412 -16.82 -10.33 8.83
CA THR A 412 -16.22 -9.42 9.81
C THR A 412 -15.87 -8.10 9.15
N PRO A 413 -16.26 -6.94 9.72
CA PRO A 413 -15.94 -5.65 9.15
C PRO A 413 -14.42 -5.46 8.98
N VAL A 414 -13.98 -5.05 7.78
CA VAL A 414 -12.58 -4.72 7.51
C VAL A 414 -12.46 -3.22 7.24
N ARG A 415 -11.70 -2.50 8.07
CA ARG A 415 -11.65 -1.05 8.06
C ARG A 415 -10.21 -0.53 8.07
N HIS A 416 -10.06 0.76 7.82
CA HIS A 416 -8.79 1.43 8.10
C HIS A 416 -8.66 1.70 9.61
N TRP A 417 -7.47 1.48 10.18
CA TRP A 417 -7.25 1.69 11.61
C TRP A 417 -7.59 3.11 12.07
N ILE A 418 -7.36 4.12 11.21
CA ILE A 418 -7.66 5.53 11.52
C ILE A 418 -9.16 5.80 11.67
N GLU A 419 -10.02 5.04 10.96
CA GLU A 419 -11.46 5.18 11.08
C GLU A 419 -11.96 4.69 12.45
N VAL A 420 -11.30 3.67 13.02
CA VAL A 420 -11.61 3.17 14.35
C VAL A 420 -11.20 4.19 15.42
N VAL A 421 -10.05 4.84 15.25
CA VAL A 421 -9.62 5.94 16.12
C VAL A 421 -10.57 7.14 16.01
N ASP A 422 -10.97 7.53 14.80
CA ASP A 422 -11.91 8.61 14.55
C ASP A 422 -13.29 8.38 15.19
N ASP A 423 -13.79 7.13 15.13
CA ASP A 423 -15.07 6.75 15.73
C ASP A 423 -15.04 6.82 17.28
N ALA A 424 -13.87 6.61 17.86
CA ALA A 424 -13.67 6.65 19.30
C ALA A 424 -13.47 8.08 19.87
N LEU A 425 -13.19 9.08 19.01
CA LEU A 425 -13.12 10.47 19.46
C LEU A 425 -14.46 10.90 20.04
N ALA A 426 -14.44 11.46 21.25
CA ALA A 426 -15.62 12.08 21.86
C ALA A 426 -16.05 13.28 21.01
N ARG A 427 -17.27 13.26 20.48
CA ARG A 427 -17.86 14.30 19.65
C ARG A 427 -19.08 14.90 20.34
#